data_d8bbfb572e1210c51120572f665787ce
#
_entry.id   d8bbfb572e1210c51120572f665787ce
#
_cell.length_a   1.000
_cell.length_b   1.000
_cell.length_c   1.000
_cell.angle_alpha   90.00
_cell.angle_beta   90.00
_cell.angle_gamma   90.00
#
_symmetry.space_group_name_H-M   'P 1'
#
loop_
_entity.id
_entity.type
_entity.pdbx_description
1 polymer ?
#
loop_
_entity_poly.entity_id
_entity_poly.type
_entity_poly.pdbx_seq_one_letter_code
_entity_poly.pdbx_strand_id
1 'polypeptide(L)'
;MANETTENELNQTGEPGTEYFMETLPGQDRYVAPLEETPLQDVDSVDESAPATSMWADAWRTLRRNPLFIISGLLILFIIVVAIAPGLFTKQDPNACDLGNSLSPASAGHPFGYDLQGCDVYTRVVYGTRTSLSVGVLSTLLVVIVGTLIGAVAGFFGGWVDAVLSRINDIFFALPMLLGAIVVLQMFKTSKSIWKIVLVLTLFGWVGVCRIARSAVLESKNLEFNTASTALGSTPARNLFRHILPNSLAPIIVIATTSLASYIVAEATLSFLGVGLPTTTVSWGGDISSAQTNLQTDPLVLFYPSAALAITVLAFIMMGDAVKDALDPKSRTA
;
A
#
# COMPACT_ATOMS: atom_id res chain seq x y z
N MET A 1 44.24 -13.75 -55.02
CA MET A 1 44.13 -12.30 -55.20
C MET A 1 42.66 -11.90 -55.01
N ALA A 2 42.30 -11.64 -53.81
CA ALA A 2 41.10 -10.91 -53.36
C ALA A 2 40.93 -11.19 -51.86
N ASN A 3 41.49 -10.33 -51.01
CA ASN A 3 41.03 -10.14 -49.63
C ASN A 3 41.96 -9.22 -48.82
N GLU A 4 42.32 -8.05 -49.38
CA GLU A 4 43.15 -7.04 -48.70
C GLU A 4 42.52 -5.64 -48.65
N THR A 5 41.20 -5.48 -48.82
CA THR A 5 40.61 -4.17 -48.96
C THR A 5 39.46 -3.87 -47.97
N THR A 6 39.32 -4.60 -46.89
CA THR A 6 38.21 -4.34 -45.94
C THR A 6 38.67 -4.00 -44.50
N GLU A 7 39.97 -3.93 -44.20
CA GLU A 7 40.49 -3.65 -42.85
C GLU A 7 40.91 -2.20 -42.59
N ASN A 8 40.78 -1.31 -43.53
CA ASN A 8 41.37 0.03 -43.43
C ASN A 8 40.38 1.20 -43.27
N GLU A 9 39.11 0.93 -42.99
CA GLU A 9 38.08 2.00 -42.82
C GLU A 9 37.57 2.21 -41.37
N LEU A 10 38.07 1.49 -40.35
CA LEU A 10 37.61 1.65 -38.99
C LEU A 10 38.55 2.40 -38.04
N ASN A 11 39.59 3.03 -38.55
CA ASN A 11 40.58 3.72 -37.69
C ASN A 11 40.69 5.23 -37.99
N GLN A 12 39.54 5.96 -37.97
CA GLN A 12 39.50 7.41 -38.10
C GLN A 12 38.95 8.18 -36.90
N THR A 13 39.01 7.62 -35.69
CA THR A 13 38.79 8.36 -34.45
C THR A 13 40.10 8.36 -33.66
N GLY A 14 40.87 9.45 -33.78
CA GLY A 14 42.22 9.70 -33.31
C GLY A 14 42.52 9.50 -31.84
N GLU A 15 42.37 8.30 -31.32
CA GLU A 15 42.95 7.87 -30.04
C GLU A 15 44.15 6.94 -30.30
N PRO A 16 45.28 7.03 -29.51
CA PRO A 16 46.43 6.19 -29.72
C PRO A 16 46.05 4.73 -29.49
N GLY A 17 45.97 3.98 -30.61
CA GLY A 17 45.59 2.57 -30.59
C GLY A 17 46.56 1.71 -29.82
N THR A 18 46.13 1.16 -28.72
CA THR A 18 46.71 -0.04 -28.13
C THR A 18 46.29 -1.21 -29.02
N GLU A 19 47.22 -1.67 -29.87
CA GLU A 19 47.07 -2.98 -30.56
C GLU A 19 47.00 -4.08 -29.50
N TYR A 20 45.83 -4.57 -29.20
CA TYR A 20 45.66 -5.74 -28.34
C TYR A 20 46.01 -6.98 -29.17
N PHE A 21 47.25 -7.49 -29.03
CA PHE A 21 47.61 -8.81 -29.52
C PHE A 21 46.86 -9.87 -28.68
N MET A 22 45.77 -10.42 -29.23
CA MET A 22 45.04 -11.52 -28.65
C MET A 22 45.82 -12.83 -28.91
N GLU A 23 46.91 -13.08 -28.19
CA GLU A 23 47.63 -14.36 -28.23
C GLU A 23 47.00 -15.34 -27.20
N THR A 24 46.52 -16.47 -27.68
CA THR A 24 46.14 -17.57 -26.80
C THR A 24 47.40 -18.30 -26.31
N LEU A 25 47.50 -18.59 -25.01
CA LEU A 25 48.57 -19.40 -24.47
C LEU A 25 48.51 -20.82 -25.02
N PRO A 26 49.66 -21.54 -25.19
CA PRO A 26 49.68 -22.92 -25.68
C PRO A 26 48.78 -23.82 -24.83
N GLY A 27 47.78 -24.44 -25.47
CA GLY A 27 46.80 -25.30 -24.80
C GLY A 27 45.47 -24.62 -24.42
N GLN A 28 45.26 -23.37 -24.80
CA GLN A 28 43.96 -22.68 -24.63
C GLN A 28 43.21 -22.58 -25.96
N ASP A 29 41.93 -23.03 -25.96
CA ASP A 29 41.02 -22.95 -27.12
C ASP A 29 40.41 -21.53 -27.28
N ARG A 30 40.57 -20.66 -26.29
CA ARG A 30 40.05 -19.27 -26.28
C ARG A 30 41.02 -18.34 -25.56
N TYR A 31 41.08 -17.08 -26.02
CA TYR A 31 41.80 -16.03 -25.31
C TYR A 31 41.10 -15.72 -23.98
N VAL A 32 41.87 -15.72 -22.90
CA VAL A 32 41.38 -15.27 -21.57
C VAL A 32 42.21 -14.05 -21.21
N ALA A 33 41.59 -12.88 -21.23
CA ALA A 33 42.23 -11.64 -20.87
C ALA A 33 42.72 -11.71 -19.41
N PRO A 34 43.98 -11.29 -19.12
CA PRO A 34 44.43 -11.14 -17.75
C PRO A 34 43.54 -10.16 -16.97
N LEU A 35 43.34 -10.41 -15.69
CA LEU A 35 42.49 -9.57 -14.82
C LEU A 35 42.95 -8.09 -14.80
N GLU A 36 44.26 -7.85 -15.00
CA GLU A 36 44.86 -6.52 -15.05
C GLU A 36 44.61 -5.76 -16.35
N GLU A 37 44.29 -6.48 -17.45
CA GLU A 37 44.04 -5.90 -18.77
C GLU A 37 42.53 -5.75 -19.10
N THR A 38 41.68 -6.30 -18.25
CA THR A 38 40.23 -6.13 -18.41
C THR A 38 39.80 -4.92 -17.60
N PRO A 39 39.65 -3.73 -18.20
CA PRO A 39 39.01 -2.64 -17.47
C PRO A 39 37.61 -3.08 -17.12
N LEU A 40 37.32 -3.28 -15.82
CA LEU A 40 35.96 -3.41 -15.34
C LEU A 40 35.26 -2.14 -15.83
N GLN A 41 34.36 -2.28 -16.80
CA GLN A 41 33.57 -1.13 -17.23
C GLN A 41 32.87 -0.57 -16.01
N ASP A 42 32.83 0.75 -15.89
CA ASP A 42 32.29 1.51 -14.74
C ASP A 42 30.87 1.12 -14.34
N VAL A 43 30.18 0.34 -15.17
CA VAL A 43 28.81 -0.14 -14.94
C VAL A 43 28.73 -1.14 -13.78
N ASP A 44 29.81 -1.87 -13.48
CA ASP A 44 29.85 -2.89 -12.42
C ASP A 44 30.79 -2.53 -11.24
N SER A 45 31.43 -1.36 -11.26
CA SER A 45 32.23 -0.90 -10.14
C SER A 45 31.32 -0.42 -9.00
N VAL A 46 31.12 -1.30 -8.02
CA VAL A 46 30.54 -0.88 -6.73
C VAL A 46 31.53 0.10 -6.12
N ASP A 47 31.10 1.36 -5.92
CA ASP A 47 31.91 2.36 -5.22
C ASP A 47 32.08 1.91 -3.76
N GLU A 48 33.17 1.19 -3.48
CA GLU A 48 33.53 0.68 -2.15
C GLU A 48 33.78 1.83 -1.14
N SER A 49 33.94 3.07 -1.61
CA SER A 49 34.14 4.25 -0.76
C SER A 49 32.79 4.82 -0.29
N ALA A 50 31.67 4.40 -0.88
CA ALA A 50 30.34 4.86 -0.47
C ALA A 50 29.99 4.30 0.91
N PRO A 51 29.64 5.14 1.90
CA PRO A 51 29.26 4.66 3.21
C PRO A 51 28.04 3.74 3.10
N ALA A 52 28.07 2.59 3.76
CA ALA A 52 26.96 1.65 3.79
C ALA A 52 25.70 2.35 4.34
N THR A 53 24.77 2.67 3.44
CA THR A 53 23.50 3.30 3.81
C THR A 53 22.46 2.23 4.13
N SER A 54 21.64 2.46 5.15
CA SER A 54 20.54 1.53 5.44
C SER A 54 19.45 1.69 4.36
N MET A 55 18.81 0.59 3.99
CA MET A 55 17.69 0.57 3.06
C MET A 55 16.60 1.62 3.39
N TRP A 56 16.33 1.82 4.68
CA TRP A 56 15.34 2.80 5.16
C TRP A 56 15.80 4.25 5.00
N ALA A 57 17.11 4.53 5.18
CA ALA A 57 17.64 5.87 4.97
C ALA A 57 17.60 6.27 3.49
N ASP A 58 17.88 5.34 2.59
CA ASP A 58 17.82 5.58 1.16
C ASP A 58 16.37 5.72 0.68
N ALA A 59 15.47 4.84 1.14
CA ALA A 59 14.04 4.98 0.86
C ALA A 59 13.52 6.35 1.31
N TRP A 60 13.88 6.82 2.50
CA TRP A 60 13.50 8.16 2.98
C TRP A 60 14.08 9.29 2.13
N ARG A 61 15.34 9.16 1.67
CA ARG A 61 15.97 10.15 0.79
C ARG A 61 15.24 10.25 -0.55
N THR A 62 14.80 9.12 -1.11
CA THR A 62 14.00 9.06 -2.34
C THR A 62 12.61 9.64 -2.12
N LEU A 63 11.90 9.21 -1.07
CA LEU A 63 10.54 9.67 -0.74
C LEU A 63 10.45 11.19 -0.61
N ARG A 64 11.32 11.81 0.16
CA ARG A 64 11.26 13.26 0.40
C ARG A 64 11.48 14.12 -0.85
N ARG A 65 11.95 13.54 -1.96
CA ARG A 65 12.15 14.21 -3.26
C ARG A 65 11.06 13.86 -4.27
N ASN A 66 10.27 12.84 -3.98
CA ASN A 66 9.20 12.41 -4.89
C ASN A 66 7.97 13.35 -4.75
N PRO A 67 7.56 14.05 -5.82
CA PRO A 67 6.42 14.96 -5.77
C PRO A 67 5.11 14.23 -5.42
N LEU A 68 4.92 12.99 -5.87
CA LEU A 68 3.73 12.19 -5.52
C LEU A 68 3.65 11.95 -4.01
N PHE A 69 4.79 11.66 -3.36
CA PHE A 69 4.85 11.51 -1.90
C PHE A 69 4.49 12.81 -1.17
N ILE A 70 5.01 13.94 -1.64
CA ILE A 70 4.76 15.25 -0.99
C ILE A 70 3.28 15.62 -1.14
N ILE A 71 2.71 15.51 -2.34
CA ILE A 71 1.31 15.86 -2.61
C ILE A 71 0.37 14.94 -1.82
N SER A 72 0.55 13.63 -1.92
CA SER A 72 -0.27 12.66 -1.19
C SER A 72 -0.11 12.81 0.33
N GLY A 73 1.10 13.06 0.81
CA GLY A 73 1.39 13.30 2.22
C GLY A 73 0.67 14.54 2.77
N LEU A 74 0.67 15.65 2.02
CA LEU A 74 -0.07 16.86 2.39
C LEU A 74 -1.58 16.63 2.40
N LEU A 75 -2.12 15.93 1.40
CA LEU A 75 -3.55 15.57 1.34
C LEU A 75 -3.93 14.67 2.52
N ILE A 76 -3.15 13.63 2.81
CA ILE A 76 -3.40 12.72 3.93
C ILE A 76 -3.31 13.48 5.26
N LEU A 77 -2.31 14.34 5.43
CA LEU A 77 -2.19 15.17 6.63
C LEU A 77 -3.42 16.05 6.83
N PHE A 78 -3.89 16.71 5.76
CA PHE A 78 -5.12 17.49 5.80
C PHE A 78 -6.32 16.65 6.21
N ILE A 79 -6.52 15.48 5.60
CA ILE A 79 -7.61 14.55 5.92
C ILE A 79 -7.54 14.09 7.39
N ILE A 80 -6.34 13.79 7.89
CA ILE A 80 -6.12 13.44 9.30
C ILE A 80 -6.49 14.59 10.24
N VAL A 81 -6.13 15.82 9.90
CA VAL A 81 -6.51 17.01 10.70
C VAL A 81 -8.03 17.16 10.72
N VAL A 82 -8.71 17.00 9.59
CA VAL A 82 -10.19 17.01 9.52
C VAL A 82 -10.78 15.90 10.40
N ALA A 83 -10.24 14.69 10.35
CA ALA A 83 -10.73 13.56 11.12
C ALA A 83 -10.53 13.73 12.65
N ILE A 84 -9.39 14.28 13.08
CA ILE A 84 -9.07 14.45 14.50
C ILE A 84 -9.82 15.65 15.08
N ALA A 85 -9.87 16.76 14.35
CA ALA A 85 -10.41 18.03 14.82
C ALA A 85 -11.49 18.60 13.88
N PRO A 86 -12.62 17.90 13.67
CA PRO A 86 -13.71 18.38 12.80
C PRO A 86 -14.27 19.71 13.24
N GLY A 87 -14.26 19.99 14.54
CA GLY A 87 -14.72 21.26 15.13
C GLY A 87 -13.92 22.49 14.72
N LEU A 88 -12.74 22.34 14.06
CA LEU A 88 -12.03 23.47 13.44
C LEU A 88 -12.68 23.93 12.14
N PHE A 89 -13.37 23.01 11.45
CA PHE A 89 -13.97 23.23 10.14
C PHE A 89 -15.46 23.56 10.23
N THR A 90 -16.16 23.01 11.22
CA THR A 90 -17.58 23.29 11.47
C THR A 90 -17.88 23.19 12.97
N LYS A 91 -18.76 24.06 13.45
CA LYS A 91 -19.24 24.06 14.84
C LYS A 91 -20.62 23.42 14.97
N GLN A 92 -21.21 22.99 13.86
CA GLN A 92 -22.55 22.42 13.83
C GLN A 92 -22.53 20.95 14.25
N ASP A 93 -23.65 20.49 14.80
CA ASP A 93 -23.83 19.05 15.08
C ASP A 93 -24.25 18.34 13.79
N PRO A 94 -23.51 17.32 13.33
CA PRO A 94 -23.84 16.57 12.11
C PRO A 94 -25.16 15.82 12.17
N ASN A 95 -25.77 15.66 13.36
CA ASN A 95 -27.06 15.03 13.57
C ASN A 95 -28.20 16.05 13.82
N ALA A 96 -27.89 17.36 13.84
CA ALA A 96 -28.93 18.40 13.90
C ALA A 96 -29.56 18.56 12.52
N CYS A 97 -30.68 17.88 12.30
CA CYS A 97 -31.41 17.87 11.04
C CYS A 97 -32.77 18.49 11.25
N ASP A 98 -33.15 19.44 10.38
CA ASP A 98 -34.46 20.10 10.39
C ASP A 98 -35.13 19.92 9.03
N LEU A 99 -36.21 19.17 8.99
CA LEU A 99 -36.97 18.90 7.76
C LEU A 99 -37.46 20.17 7.07
N GLY A 100 -37.57 21.31 7.79
CA GLY A 100 -37.85 22.62 7.19
C GLY A 100 -36.78 23.08 6.19
N ASN A 101 -35.57 22.56 6.31
CA ASN A 101 -34.43 22.82 5.41
C ASN A 101 -34.20 21.73 4.37
N SER A 102 -35.13 20.77 4.23
CA SER A 102 -34.96 19.64 3.30
C SER A 102 -34.60 20.12 1.89
N LEU A 103 -33.47 19.61 1.34
CA LEU A 103 -32.93 19.94 0.02
C LEU A 103 -32.74 21.45 -0.22
N SER A 104 -32.57 22.24 0.84
CA SER A 104 -32.32 23.66 0.70
C SER A 104 -30.91 23.90 0.12
N PRO A 105 -30.75 24.85 -0.82
CA PRO A 105 -29.49 25.11 -1.49
C PRO A 105 -28.44 25.66 -0.54
N ALA A 106 -27.19 25.72 -1.02
CA ALA A 106 -26.07 26.32 -0.32
C ALA A 106 -26.41 27.77 0.14
N SER A 107 -26.05 28.07 1.39
CA SER A 107 -26.28 29.36 2.03
C SER A 107 -25.12 29.76 2.93
N ALA A 108 -25.14 30.95 3.47
CA ALA A 108 -24.09 31.43 4.38
C ALA A 108 -24.00 30.53 5.62
N GLY A 109 -22.83 29.92 5.85
CA GLY A 109 -22.60 28.93 6.90
C GLY A 109 -22.91 27.47 6.52
N HIS A 110 -23.52 27.23 5.37
CA HIS A 110 -23.89 25.91 4.85
C HIS A 110 -23.45 25.78 3.37
N PRO A 111 -22.15 25.66 3.09
CA PRO A 111 -21.61 25.80 1.73
C PRO A 111 -22.03 24.68 0.78
N PHE A 112 -22.46 23.52 1.30
CA PHE A 112 -22.91 22.37 0.50
C PHE A 112 -24.44 22.17 0.54
N GLY A 113 -25.19 23.08 1.18
CA GLY A 113 -26.63 22.94 1.35
C GLY A 113 -27.01 21.83 2.32
N TYR A 114 -28.24 21.32 2.18
CA TYR A 114 -28.85 20.37 3.08
C TYR A 114 -29.30 19.09 2.34
N ASP A 115 -29.25 17.97 3.04
CA ASP A 115 -29.76 16.71 2.53
C ASP A 115 -31.31 16.61 2.61
N LEU A 116 -31.87 15.46 2.19
CA LEU A 116 -33.31 15.22 2.26
C LEU A 116 -33.88 15.33 3.68
N GLN A 117 -33.09 15.02 4.70
CA GLN A 117 -33.49 15.07 6.10
C GLN A 117 -33.30 16.47 6.70
N GLY A 118 -32.77 17.40 5.91
CA GLY A 118 -32.43 18.76 6.35
C GLY A 118 -31.20 18.82 7.25
N CYS A 119 -30.26 17.88 7.08
CA CYS A 119 -28.95 17.90 7.73
C CYS A 119 -27.95 18.65 6.87
N ASP A 120 -27.03 19.40 7.49
CA ASP A 120 -25.99 20.14 6.78
C ASP A 120 -24.96 19.19 6.14
N VAL A 121 -24.90 19.18 4.82
CA VAL A 121 -24.06 18.25 4.04
C VAL A 121 -22.57 18.49 4.32
N TYR A 122 -22.14 19.77 4.43
CA TYR A 122 -20.75 20.09 4.73
C TYR A 122 -20.30 19.52 6.07
N THR A 123 -21.09 19.73 7.11
CA THR A 123 -20.83 19.21 8.45
C THR A 123 -20.77 17.69 8.45
N ARG A 124 -21.67 17.01 7.74
CA ARG A 124 -21.69 15.54 7.62
C ARG A 124 -20.45 15.04 6.90
N VAL A 125 -20.02 15.65 5.80
CA VAL A 125 -18.78 15.30 5.09
C VAL A 125 -17.56 15.42 6.00
N VAL A 126 -17.45 16.53 6.75
CA VAL A 126 -16.35 16.77 7.69
C VAL A 126 -16.33 15.74 8.81
N TYR A 127 -17.45 15.48 9.48
CA TYR A 127 -17.53 14.49 10.57
C TYR A 127 -17.44 13.06 10.07
N GLY A 128 -17.97 12.77 8.87
CA GLY A 128 -17.88 11.48 8.19
C GLY A 128 -16.44 11.03 7.93
N THR A 129 -15.53 11.99 7.70
CA THR A 129 -14.09 11.75 7.57
C THR A 129 -13.54 10.93 8.73
N ARG A 130 -13.89 11.28 9.98
CA ARG A 130 -13.43 10.57 11.18
C ARG A 130 -13.86 9.10 11.16
N THR A 131 -15.12 8.85 10.86
CA THR A 131 -15.67 7.49 10.90
C THR A 131 -15.10 6.62 9.79
N SER A 132 -15.18 7.08 8.53
CA SER A 132 -14.70 6.32 7.38
C SER A 132 -13.19 6.08 7.44
N LEU A 133 -12.40 7.09 7.83
CA LEU A 133 -10.95 6.92 8.01
C LEU A 133 -10.62 5.97 9.18
N SER A 134 -11.32 6.07 10.31
CA SER A 134 -11.10 5.18 11.45
C SER A 134 -11.34 3.71 11.11
N VAL A 135 -12.43 3.42 10.39
CA VAL A 135 -12.70 2.03 9.94
C VAL A 135 -11.60 1.55 8.99
N GLY A 136 -11.21 2.37 8.01
CA GLY A 136 -10.13 2.02 7.07
C GLY A 136 -8.81 1.73 7.78
N VAL A 137 -8.36 2.63 8.66
CA VAL A 137 -7.10 2.50 9.39
C VAL A 137 -7.11 1.30 10.35
N LEU A 138 -8.17 1.13 11.16
CA LEU A 138 -8.26 0.02 12.10
C LEU A 138 -8.33 -1.32 11.39
N SER A 139 -9.12 -1.41 10.30
CA SER A 139 -9.19 -2.64 9.51
C SER A 139 -7.84 -2.98 8.90
N THR A 140 -7.16 -2.00 8.29
CA THR A 140 -5.82 -2.20 7.72
C THR A 140 -4.84 -2.67 8.78
N LEU A 141 -4.81 -2.02 9.93
CA LEU A 141 -3.90 -2.38 11.02
C LEU A 141 -4.10 -3.84 11.47
N LEU A 142 -5.35 -4.23 11.72
CA LEU A 142 -5.65 -5.61 12.13
C LEU A 142 -5.36 -6.63 11.04
N VAL A 143 -5.72 -6.32 9.79
CA VAL A 143 -5.42 -7.17 8.63
C VAL A 143 -3.92 -7.37 8.46
N VAL A 144 -3.13 -6.30 8.56
CA VAL A 144 -1.67 -6.38 8.44
C VAL A 144 -1.08 -7.19 9.58
N ILE A 145 -1.52 -6.98 10.82
CA ILE A 145 -1.05 -7.77 11.98
C ILE A 145 -1.38 -9.26 11.77
N VAL A 146 -2.65 -9.59 11.54
CA VAL A 146 -3.10 -10.98 11.40
C VAL A 146 -2.47 -11.65 10.19
N GLY A 147 -2.51 -10.99 9.03
CA GLY A 147 -1.94 -11.53 7.78
C GLY A 147 -0.42 -11.72 7.86
N THR A 148 0.29 -10.76 8.46
CA THR A 148 1.74 -10.86 8.64
C THR A 148 2.11 -11.99 9.60
N LEU A 149 1.41 -12.12 10.73
CA LEU A 149 1.69 -13.19 11.70
C LEU A 149 1.46 -14.58 11.08
N ILE A 150 0.32 -14.78 10.42
CA ILE A 150 0.00 -16.07 9.79
C ILE A 150 0.97 -16.35 8.64
N GLY A 151 1.24 -15.35 7.76
CA GLY A 151 2.15 -15.49 6.65
C GLY A 151 3.59 -15.74 7.09
N ALA A 152 4.05 -15.05 8.13
CA ALA A 152 5.39 -15.25 8.70
C ALA A 152 5.55 -16.66 9.29
N VAL A 153 4.56 -17.15 10.02
CA VAL A 153 4.58 -18.52 10.57
C VAL A 153 4.61 -19.54 9.42
N ALA A 154 3.74 -19.40 8.41
CA ALA A 154 3.71 -20.30 7.26
C ALA A 154 5.05 -20.31 6.51
N GLY A 155 5.59 -19.13 6.16
CA GLY A 155 6.86 -19.00 5.43
C GLY A 155 8.07 -19.51 6.22
N PHE A 156 8.11 -19.22 7.52
CA PHE A 156 9.25 -19.59 8.35
C PHE A 156 9.33 -21.09 8.65
N PHE A 157 8.24 -21.70 9.13
CA PHE A 157 8.24 -23.11 9.51
C PHE A 157 8.17 -24.03 8.29
N GLY A 158 7.43 -23.66 7.24
CA GLY A 158 7.31 -24.49 6.04
C GLY A 158 6.59 -25.82 6.30
N GLY A 159 6.82 -26.78 5.41
CA GLY A 159 6.32 -28.16 5.57
C GLY A 159 4.81 -28.25 5.77
N TRP A 160 4.36 -29.06 6.76
CA TRP A 160 2.93 -29.25 7.03
C TRP A 160 2.23 -28.00 7.58
N VAL A 161 2.95 -27.17 8.35
CA VAL A 161 2.41 -25.88 8.88
C VAL A 161 2.02 -24.97 7.71
N ASP A 162 2.92 -24.80 6.78
CA ASP A 162 2.68 -24.02 5.58
C ASP A 162 1.54 -24.63 4.73
N ALA A 163 1.52 -25.93 4.55
CA ALA A 163 0.46 -26.60 3.80
C ALA A 163 -0.93 -26.36 4.40
N VAL A 164 -1.08 -26.48 5.73
CA VAL A 164 -2.37 -26.28 6.42
C VAL A 164 -2.79 -24.80 6.36
N LEU A 165 -1.87 -23.86 6.70
CA LEU A 165 -2.18 -22.43 6.70
C LEU A 165 -2.50 -21.92 5.28
N SER A 166 -1.80 -22.43 4.27
CA SER A 166 -2.10 -22.11 2.87
C SER A 166 -3.48 -22.65 2.45
N ARG A 167 -3.91 -23.83 2.89
CA ARG A 167 -5.26 -24.33 2.63
C ARG A 167 -6.35 -23.50 3.28
N ILE A 168 -6.13 -23.06 4.52
CA ILE A 168 -7.05 -22.12 5.19
C ILE A 168 -7.12 -20.82 4.39
N ASN A 169 -5.97 -20.28 3.98
CA ASN A 169 -5.90 -19.08 3.15
C ASN A 169 -6.67 -19.25 1.83
N ASP A 170 -6.55 -20.41 1.17
CA ASP A 170 -7.24 -20.68 -0.10
C ASP A 170 -8.76 -20.74 0.08
N ILE A 171 -9.26 -21.27 1.20
CA ILE A 171 -10.70 -21.28 1.52
C ILE A 171 -11.24 -19.86 1.64
N PHE A 172 -10.54 -18.98 2.39
CA PHE A 172 -10.96 -17.60 2.52
C PHE A 172 -10.83 -16.82 1.21
N PHE A 173 -9.79 -17.09 0.42
CA PHE A 173 -9.58 -16.46 -0.89
C PHE A 173 -10.68 -16.80 -1.91
N ALA A 174 -11.24 -18.01 -1.84
CA ALA A 174 -12.32 -18.41 -2.72
C ALA A 174 -13.64 -17.66 -2.45
N LEU A 175 -13.78 -17.06 -1.26
CA LEU A 175 -14.97 -16.29 -0.88
C LEU A 175 -14.81 -14.84 -1.34
N PRO A 176 -15.71 -14.28 -2.17
CA PRO A 176 -15.69 -12.85 -2.47
C PRO A 176 -15.86 -12.04 -1.17
N MET A 177 -14.83 -11.23 -0.83
CA MET A 177 -14.74 -10.52 0.46
C MET A 177 -16.04 -9.76 0.80
N LEU A 178 -16.58 -8.98 -0.14
CA LEU A 178 -17.80 -8.20 0.10
C LEU A 178 -19.02 -9.08 0.35
N LEU A 179 -19.18 -10.18 -0.38
CA LEU A 179 -20.30 -11.09 -0.17
C LEU A 179 -20.22 -11.78 1.19
N GLY A 180 -19.04 -12.27 1.57
CA GLY A 180 -18.81 -12.82 2.90
C GLY A 180 -19.08 -11.79 4.01
N ALA A 181 -18.60 -10.57 3.81
CA ALA A 181 -18.83 -9.46 4.75
C ALA A 181 -20.32 -9.15 4.92
N ILE A 182 -21.09 -9.07 3.83
CA ILE A 182 -22.53 -8.83 3.88
C ILE A 182 -23.24 -9.91 4.71
N VAL A 183 -22.95 -11.19 4.45
CA VAL A 183 -23.57 -12.31 5.17
C VAL A 183 -23.28 -12.22 6.67
N VAL A 184 -22.03 -12.03 7.04
CA VAL A 184 -21.64 -11.95 8.46
C VAL A 184 -22.23 -10.71 9.14
N LEU A 185 -22.21 -9.54 8.48
CA LEU A 185 -22.77 -8.30 9.03
C LEU A 185 -24.28 -8.39 9.27
N GLN A 186 -25.01 -9.14 8.43
CA GLN A 186 -26.43 -9.37 8.62
C GLN A 186 -26.76 -10.15 9.93
N MET A 187 -25.81 -10.97 10.41
CA MET A 187 -25.99 -11.67 11.71
C MET A 187 -25.85 -10.70 12.90
N PHE A 188 -25.17 -9.55 12.71
CA PHE A 188 -24.91 -8.56 13.75
C PHE A 188 -25.63 -7.23 13.53
N LYS A 189 -26.85 -7.25 12.97
CA LYS A 189 -27.63 -6.03 12.62
C LYS A 189 -27.86 -5.08 13.80
N THR A 190 -28.01 -5.59 15.01
CA THR A 190 -28.32 -4.81 16.20
C THR A 190 -27.13 -4.05 16.78
N SER A 191 -25.90 -4.41 16.39
CA SER A 191 -24.69 -3.74 16.88
C SER A 191 -24.51 -2.38 16.19
N LYS A 192 -24.35 -1.32 16.99
CA LYS A 192 -24.09 0.05 16.52
C LYS A 192 -22.58 0.37 16.46
N SER A 193 -21.72 -0.57 16.80
CA SER A 193 -20.28 -0.34 16.89
C SER A 193 -19.59 -0.40 15.53
N ILE A 194 -18.61 0.48 15.30
CA ILE A 194 -17.71 0.43 14.14
C ILE A 194 -16.90 -0.87 14.11
N TRP A 195 -16.65 -1.46 15.28
CA TRP A 195 -15.87 -2.69 15.41
C TRP A 195 -16.45 -3.87 14.66
N LYS A 196 -17.78 -3.94 14.46
CA LYS A 196 -18.38 -5.01 13.65
C LYS A 196 -17.85 -5.02 12.22
N ILE A 197 -17.70 -3.83 11.60
CA ILE A 197 -17.16 -3.71 10.23
C ILE A 197 -15.66 -3.99 10.23
N VAL A 198 -14.94 -3.42 11.17
CA VAL A 198 -13.49 -3.62 11.32
C VAL A 198 -13.16 -5.11 11.45
N LEU A 199 -13.85 -5.84 12.33
CA LEU A 199 -13.62 -7.27 12.53
C LEU A 199 -14.01 -8.11 11.31
N VAL A 200 -15.10 -7.77 10.64
CA VAL A 200 -15.54 -8.48 9.44
C VAL A 200 -14.60 -8.23 8.27
N LEU A 201 -14.16 -6.99 8.05
CA LEU A 201 -13.14 -6.69 7.05
C LEU A 201 -11.80 -7.38 7.37
N THR A 202 -11.45 -7.48 8.65
CA THR A 202 -10.26 -8.24 9.09
C THR A 202 -10.42 -9.73 8.80
N LEU A 203 -11.59 -10.31 9.09
CA LEU A 203 -11.88 -11.74 8.89
C LEU A 203 -11.66 -12.20 7.44
N PHE A 204 -11.97 -11.37 6.47
CA PHE A 204 -11.82 -11.69 5.04
C PHE A 204 -10.59 -11.04 4.39
N GLY A 205 -10.07 -9.96 4.94
CA GLY A 205 -9.03 -9.15 4.31
C GLY A 205 -7.59 -9.64 4.51
N TRP A 206 -7.31 -10.44 5.54
CA TRP A 206 -5.96 -10.87 5.92
C TRP A 206 -5.25 -11.73 4.85
N VAL A 207 -6.01 -12.34 3.94
CA VAL A 207 -5.56 -13.32 2.94
C VAL A 207 -4.47 -12.77 2.01
N GLY A 208 -4.67 -11.56 1.48
CA GLY A 208 -3.71 -10.93 0.57
C GLY A 208 -2.39 -10.60 1.26
N VAL A 209 -2.46 -10.01 2.45
CA VAL A 209 -1.28 -9.68 3.26
C VAL A 209 -0.53 -10.94 3.68
N CYS A 210 -1.25 -12.00 4.05
CA CYS A 210 -0.66 -13.29 4.41
C CYS A 210 0.20 -13.88 3.28
N ARG A 211 -0.28 -13.85 2.03
CA ARG A 211 0.48 -14.35 0.88
C ARG A 211 1.77 -13.57 0.65
N ILE A 212 1.70 -12.24 0.72
CA ILE A 212 2.86 -11.37 0.55
C ILE A 212 3.86 -11.55 1.69
N ALA A 213 3.38 -11.57 2.93
CA ALA A 213 4.24 -11.79 4.09
C ALA A 213 4.93 -13.17 4.04
N ARG A 214 4.19 -14.22 3.64
CA ARG A 214 4.75 -15.55 3.45
C ARG A 214 5.87 -15.56 2.40
N SER A 215 5.66 -14.95 1.24
CA SER A 215 6.67 -14.87 0.18
C SER A 215 7.90 -14.10 0.62
N ALA A 216 7.72 -12.94 1.26
CA ALA A 216 8.81 -12.10 1.76
C ALA A 216 9.64 -12.82 2.86
N VAL A 217 8.98 -13.57 3.73
CA VAL A 217 9.65 -14.35 4.78
C VAL A 217 10.39 -15.53 4.20
N LEU A 218 9.85 -16.23 3.19
CA LEU A 218 10.54 -17.32 2.48
C LEU A 218 11.80 -16.82 1.78
N GLU A 219 11.73 -15.66 1.13
CA GLU A 219 12.89 -15.03 0.49
C GLU A 219 13.95 -14.66 1.53
N SER A 220 13.57 -13.91 2.57
CA SER A 220 14.50 -13.47 3.62
C SER A 220 15.12 -14.62 4.41
N LYS A 221 14.40 -15.72 4.59
CA LYS A 221 14.87 -16.92 5.28
C LYS A 221 16.08 -17.57 4.58
N ASN A 222 16.14 -17.48 3.26
CA ASN A 222 17.16 -18.13 2.45
C ASN A 222 18.42 -17.25 2.25
N LEU A 223 18.44 -16.04 2.79
CA LEU A 223 19.60 -15.16 2.71
C LEU A 223 20.74 -15.60 3.65
N GLU A 224 21.98 -15.29 3.26
CA GLU A 224 23.21 -15.74 3.94
C GLU A 224 23.27 -15.30 5.42
N PHE A 225 22.77 -14.10 5.76
CA PHE A 225 22.76 -13.63 7.14
C PHE A 225 21.98 -14.56 8.09
N ASN A 226 20.91 -15.22 7.59
CA ASN A 226 20.13 -16.14 8.41
C ASN A 226 20.90 -17.45 8.65
N THR A 227 21.63 -17.93 7.65
CA THR A 227 22.52 -19.09 7.78
C THR A 227 23.64 -18.81 8.77
N ALA A 228 24.28 -17.65 8.68
CA ALA A 228 25.30 -17.22 9.62
C ALA A 228 24.77 -17.11 11.08
N SER A 229 23.58 -16.48 11.24
CA SER A 229 22.94 -16.37 12.55
C SER A 229 22.61 -17.73 13.16
N THR A 230 22.17 -18.68 12.34
CA THR A 230 21.87 -20.05 12.80
C THR A 230 23.14 -20.79 13.20
N ALA A 231 24.24 -20.63 12.44
CA ALA A 231 25.55 -21.21 12.76
C ALA A 231 26.11 -20.67 14.09
N LEU A 232 25.80 -19.42 14.44
CA LEU A 232 26.14 -18.81 15.72
C LEU A 232 25.22 -19.21 16.89
N GLY A 233 24.30 -20.17 16.66
CA GLY A 233 23.42 -20.72 17.71
C GLY A 233 22.17 -19.89 18.01
N SER A 234 21.73 -19.03 17.11
CA SER A 234 20.48 -18.29 17.28
C SER A 234 19.27 -19.20 17.25
N THR A 235 18.31 -18.98 18.16
CA THR A 235 17.08 -19.77 18.18
C THR A 235 16.16 -19.41 17.01
N PRO A 236 15.29 -20.33 16.52
CA PRO A 236 14.34 -20.08 15.42
C PRO A 236 13.47 -18.84 15.65
N ALA A 237 12.92 -18.67 16.86
CA ALA A 237 12.10 -17.52 17.20
C ALA A 237 12.91 -16.20 17.10
N ARG A 238 14.15 -16.21 17.60
CA ARG A 238 15.04 -15.03 17.53
C ARG A 238 15.37 -14.69 16.07
N ASN A 239 15.65 -15.68 15.23
CA ASN A 239 15.89 -15.47 13.79
C ASN A 239 14.67 -14.88 13.12
N LEU A 240 13.47 -15.42 13.37
CA LEU A 240 12.23 -14.91 12.78
C LEU A 240 12.00 -13.45 13.15
N PHE A 241 11.94 -13.12 14.45
CA PHE A 241 11.50 -11.78 14.88
C PHE A 241 12.59 -10.72 14.79
N ARG A 242 13.88 -11.08 14.91
CA ARG A 242 14.99 -10.11 14.95
C ARG A 242 15.69 -9.91 13.62
N HIS A 243 15.65 -10.91 12.74
CA HIS A 243 16.38 -10.88 11.49
C HIS A 243 15.47 -10.97 10.27
N ILE A 244 14.62 -12.00 10.18
CA ILE A 244 13.83 -12.27 8.99
C ILE A 244 12.67 -11.29 8.84
N LEU A 245 11.82 -11.15 9.86
CA LEU A 245 10.64 -10.31 9.80
C LEU A 245 10.96 -8.83 9.52
N PRO A 246 11.96 -8.19 10.18
CA PRO A 246 12.34 -6.80 9.85
C PRO A 246 12.81 -6.62 8.41
N ASN A 247 13.50 -7.60 7.82
CA ASN A 247 13.93 -7.56 6.43
C ASN A 247 12.79 -7.85 5.44
N SER A 248 11.70 -8.47 5.91
CA SER A 248 10.50 -8.73 5.12
C SER A 248 9.47 -7.60 5.17
N LEU A 249 9.73 -6.50 5.89
CA LEU A 249 8.74 -5.43 6.10
C LEU A 249 8.46 -4.60 4.85
N ALA A 250 9.43 -4.43 3.95
CA ALA A 250 9.25 -3.57 2.78
C ALA A 250 8.01 -3.94 1.94
N PRO A 251 7.85 -5.16 1.42
CA PRO A 251 6.65 -5.53 0.69
C PRO A 251 5.37 -5.54 1.54
N ILE A 252 5.48 -5.76 2.86
CA ILE A 252 4.34 -5.70 3.78
C ILE A 252 3.85 -4.26 3.95
N ILE A 253 4.75 -3.29 4.07
CA ILE A 253 4.40 -1.86 4.15
C ILE A 253 3.73 -1.39 2.86
N VAL A 254 4.24 -1.81 1.71
CA VAL A 254 3.65 -1.47 0.41
C VAL A 254 2.21 -1.98 0.32
N ILE A 255 1.97 -3.25 0.65
CA ILE A 255 0.58 -3.79 0.61
C ILE A 255 -0.31 -3.15 1.68
N ALA A 256 0.22 -2.78 2.83
CA ALA A 256 -0.52 -2.10 3.88
C ALA A 256 -1.04 -0.73 3.43
N THR A 257 -0.21 0.08 2.76
CA THR A 257 -0.59 1.41 2.28
C THR A 257 -1.66 1.34 1.20
N THR A 258 -1.55 0.43 0.24
CA THR A 258 -2.57 0.25 -0.80
C THR A 258 -3.86 -0.39 -0.28
N SER A 259 -3.76 -1.30 0.70
CA SER A 259 -4.92 -1.92 1.33
C SER A 259 -5.79 -0.93 2.11
N LEU A 260 -5.21 0.13 2.67
CA LEU A 260 -5.96 1.13 3.41
C LEU A 260 -7.01 1.81 2.52
N ALA A 261 -6.64 2.22 1.30
CA ALA A 261 -7.59 2.73 0.32
C ALA A 261 -8.71 1.74 0.02
N SER A 262 -8.37 0.46 -0.15
CA SER A 262 -9.34 -0.61 -0.43
C SER A 262 -10.33 -0.81 0.72
N TYR A 263 -9.90 -0.73 1.98
CA TYR A 263 -10.81 -0.90 3.13
C TYR A 263 -11.69 0.32 3.38
N ILE A 264 -11.24 1.54 3.06
CA ILE A 264 -12.11 2.73 3.06
C ILE A 264 -13.23 2.56 2.03
N VAL A 265 -12.91 2.10 0.81
CA VAL A 265 -13.91 1.81 -0.23
C VAL A 265 -14.84 0.68 0.19
N ALA A 266 -14.31 -0.38 0.80
CA ALA A 266 -15.11 -1.51 1.26
C ALA A 266 -16.12 -1.09 2.36
N GLU A 267 -15.70 -0.26 3.33
CA GLU A 267 -16.61 0.33 4.32
C GLU A 267 -17.73 1.13 3.64
N ALA A 268 -17.34 2.05 2.74
CA ALA A 268 -18.30 2.89 2.04
C ALA A 268 -19.29 2.04 1.21
N THR A 269 -18.80 0.98 0.54
CA THR A 269 -19.65 0.05 -0.22
C THR A 269 -20.62 -0.71 0.68
N LEU A 270 -20.17 -1.22 1.82
CA LEU A 270 -21.03 -1.93 2.77
C LEU A 270 -22.09 -1.00 3.37
N SER A 271 -21.72 0.25 3.69
CA SER A 271 -22.63 1.27 4.18
C SER A 271 -23.62 1.71 3.10
N PHE A 272 -23.16 1.88 1.86
CA PHE A 272 -24.01 2.15 0.69
C PHE A 272 -25.06 1.06 0.46
N LEU A 273 -24.69 -0.21 0.63
CA LEU A 273 -25.60 -1.35 0.52
C LEU A 273 -26.52 -1.53 1.74
N GLY A 274 -26.48 -0.63 2.73
CA GLY A 274 -27.34 -0.66 3.91
C GLY A 274 -26.99 -1.71 4.96
N VAL A 275 -25.83 -2.38 4.83
CA VAL A 275 -25.38 -3.41 5.78
C VAL A 275 -24.20 -2.94 6.63
N GLY A 276 -23.69 -1.74 6.38
CA GLY A 276 -22.54 -1.13 7.04
C GLY A 276 -22.85 -0.55 8.42
N LEU A 277 -22.48 0.74 8.59
CA LEU A 277 -22.73 1.50 9.81
C LEU A 277 -24.22 1.86 9.93
N PRO A 278 -24.74 1.99 11.16
CA PRO A 278 -26.12 2.44 11.35
C PRO A 278 -26.26 3.90 10.89
N THR A 279 -27.46 4.27 10.46
CA THR A 279 -27.78 5.64 9.97
C THR A 279 -27.55 6.76 10.98
N THR A 280 -27.46 6.41 12.27
CA THR A 280 -27.11 7.35 13.36
C THR A 280 -25.61 7.67 13.41
N THR A 281 -24.78 6.92 12.67
CA THR A 281 -23.32 7.15 12.59
C THR A 281 -23.02 7.80 11.25
N VAL A 282 -22.53 9.03 11.31
CA VAL A 282 -22.19 9.79 10.10
C VAL A 282 -20.95 9.17 9.46
N SER A 283 -21.08 8.75 8.20
CA SER A 283 -19.97 8.24 7.36
C SER A 283 -20.22 8.59 5.89
N TRP A 284 -19.19 8.69 5.11
CA TRP A 284 -19.33 8.99 3.67
C TRP A 284 -20.20 7.97 2.95
N GLY A 285 -20.00 6.66 3.22
CA GLY A 285 -20.79 5.60 2.61
C GLY A 285 -22.28 5.66 2.97
N GLY A 286 -22.60 5.99 4.23
CA GLY A 286 -23.96 6.20 4.69
C GLY A 286 -24.63 7.41 4.03
N ASP A 287 -23.89 8.53 3.90
CA ASP A 287 -24.40 9.74 3.26
C ASP A 287 -24.61 9.54 1.75
N ILE A 288 -23.69 8.85 1.06
CA ILE A 288 -23.85 8.47 -0.35
C ILE A 288 -25.10 7.59 -0.53
N SER A 289 -25.35 6.62 0.37
CA SER A 289 -26.53 5.76 0.33
C SER A 289 -27.83 6.57 0.49
N SER A 290 -27.85 7.50 1.44
CA SER A 290 -29.02 8.34 1.69
C SER A 290 -29.31 9.29 0.54
N ALA A 291 -28.27 9.84 -0.09
CA ALA A 291 -28.38 10.79 -1.20
C ALA A 291 -28.80 10.14 -2.52
N GLN A 292 -28.69 8.80 -2.67
CA GLN A 292 -29.00 8.09 -3.91
C GLN A 292 -30.45 8.33 -4.39
N THR A 293 -31.39 8.43 -3.45
CA THR A 293 -32.81 8.64 -3.77
C THR A 293 -33.09 10.01 -4.42
N ASN A 294 -32.19 10.97 -4.21
CA ASN A 294 -32.35 12.36 -4.67
C ASN A 294 -31.40 12.72 -5.82
N LEU A 295 -30.76 11.72 -6.44
CA LEU A 295 -29.77 11.93 -7.49
C LEU A 295 -30.31 12.75 -8.68
N GLN A 296 -31.61 12.65 -8.98
CA GLN A 296 -32.25 13.36 -10.10
C GLN A 296 -32.68 14.79 -9.72
N THR A 297 -32.91 15.05 -8.44
CA THR A 297 -33.39 16.36 -7.94
C THR A 297 -32.28 17.24 -7.44
N ASP A 298 -31.35 16.69 -6.66
CA ASP A 298 -30.17 17.37 -6.14
C ASP A 298 -28.94 16.45 -6.14
N PRO A 299 -28.21 16.35 -7.27
CA PRO A 299 -27.03 15.49 -7.40
C PRO A 299 -25.86 15.93 -6.54
N LEU A 300 -25.82 17.20 -6.07
CA LEU A 300 -24.70 17.74 -5.30
C LEU A 300 -24.61 17.10 -3.92
N VAL A 301 -25.75 16.74 -3.31
CA VAL A 301 -25.77 16.07 -2.00
C VAL A 301 -25.01 14.73 -2.05
N LEU A 302 -25.07 14.01 -3.16
CA LEU A 302 -24.30 12.79 -3.38
C LEU A 302 -22.85 13.09 -3.78
N PHE A 303 -22.65 14.14 -4.57
CA PHE A 303 -21.32 14.48 -5.11
C PHE A 303 -20.30 14.79 -4.02
N TYR A 304 -20.67 15.59 -3.00
CA TYR A 304 -19.72 16.04 -1.98
C TYR A 304 -19.13 14.88 -1.14
N PRO A 305 -19.88 13.96 -0.55
CA PRO A 305 -19.31 12.83 0.18
C PRO A 305 -18.58 11.86 -0.75
N SER A 306 -19.02 11.70 -2.01
CA SER A 306 -18.34 10.88 -3.00
C SER A 306 -16.99 11.48 -3.40
N ALA A 307 -16.89 12.79 -3.58
CA ALA A 307 -15.65 13.49 -3.88
C ALA A 307 -14.65 13.39 -2.71
N ALA A 308 -15.13 13.55 -1.46
CA ALA A 308 -14.30 13.39 -0.27
C ALA A 308 -13.72 11.96 -0.18
N LEU A 309 -14.55 10.95 -0.42
CA LEU A 309 -14.13 9.55 -0.49
C LEU A 309 -13.08 9.34 -1.61
N ALA A 310 -13.36 9.81 -2.83
CA ALA A 310 -12.49 9.63 -3.99
C ALA A 310 -11.12 10.31 -3.78
N ILE A 311 -11.09 11.56 -3.28
CA ILE A 311 -9.85 12.27 -2.98
C ILE A 311 -9.04 11.55 -1.91
N THR A 312 -9.69 11.04 -0.88
CA THR A 312 -9.03 10.28 0.20
C THR A 312 -8.42 8.99 -0.34
N VAL A 313 -9.17 8.21 -1.11
CA VAL A 313 -8.71 6.98 -1.74
C VAL A 313 -7.53 7.24 -2.67
N LEU A 314 -7.64 8.27 -3.53
CA LEU A 314 -6.57 8.68 -4.43
C LEU A 314 -5.29 9.05 -3.66
N ALA A 315 -5.41 9.82 -2.56
CA ALA A 315 -4.26 10.21 -1.75
C ALA A 315 -3.52 8.99 -1.17
N PHE A 316 -4.25 7.98 -0.67
CA PHE A 316 -3.63 6.76 -0.16
C PHE A 316 -3.06 5.85 -1.25
N ILE A 317 -3.66 5.77 -2.44
CA ILE A 317 -3.10 5.04 -3.58
C ILE A 317 -1.78 5.70 -4.02
N MET A 318 -1.78 7.03 -4.23
CA MET A 318 -0.57 7.78 -4.62
C MET A 318 0.55 7.63 -3.58
N MET A 319 0.22 7.64 -2.29
CA MET A 319 1.16 7.38 -1.21
C MET A 319 1.73 5.97 -1.31
N GLY A 320 0.87 4.96 -1.55
CA GLY A 320 1.27 3.56 -1.70
C GLY A 320 2.22 3.35 -2.88
N ASP A 321 1.94 3.98 -4.02
CA ASP A 321 2.80 3.91 -5.21
C ASP A 321 4.15 4.57 -4.94
N ALA A 322 4.18 5.75 -4.33
CA ALA A 322 5.43 6.42 -3.96
C ALA A 322 6.28 5.60 -2.98
N VAL A 323 5.65 4.96 -1.99
CA VAL A 323 6.33 4.06 -1.03
C VAL A 323 6.86 2.82 -1.73
N LYS A 324 6.09 2.23 -2.65
CA LYS A 324 6.53 1.09 -3.46
C LYS A 324 7.78 1.43 -4.27
N ASP A 325 7.76 2.54 -5.00
CA ASP A 325 8.88 2.97 -5.84
C ASP A 325 10.15 3.23 -5.01
N ALA A 326 10.02 3.81 -3.82
CA ALA A 326 11.14 4.08 -2.94
C ALA A 326 11.75 2.82 -2.29
N LEU A 327 10.94 1.76 -2.10
CA LEU A 327 11.38 0.50 -1.52
C LEU A 327 11.82 -0.53 -2.56
N ASP A 328 11.60 -0.27 -3.87
CA ASP A 328 12.04 -1.17 -4.95
C ASP A 328 13.56 -0.98 -5.21
N PRO A 329 14.38 -2.04 -5.03
CA PRO A 329 15.82 -1.96 -5.29
C PRO A 329 16.16 -1.68 -6.77
N LYS A 330 15.28 -2.06 -7.70
CA LYS A 330 15.51 -1.91 -9.14
C LYS A 330 15.33 -0.47 -9.65
N SER A 331 14.61 0.35 -8.94
CA SER A 331 14.43 1.78 -9.28
C SER A 331 15.70 2.63 -9.04
N ARG A 332 16.77 2.02 -8.49
CA ARG A 332 18.02 2.70 -8.13
C ARG A 332 19.07 2.71 -9.24
N THR A 333 18.86 1.96 -10.33
CA THR A 333 19.82 1.80 -11.43
C THR A 333 19.41 2.55 -12.71
N ALA A 334 18.42 3.43 -12.65
CA ALA A 334 18.00 4.25 -13.80
C ALA A 334 18.36 5.73 -13.62
#